data_ee453936d426bdc23acc821d32a9b898
#
_entry.id   ee453936d426bdc23acc821d32a9b898
#
_cell.length_a   1.000
_cell.length_b   1.000
_cell.length_c   1.000
_cell.angle_alpha   90.00
_cell.angle_beta   90.00
_cell.angle_gamma   90.00
#
_symmetry.space_group_name_H-M   'P 1'
#
loop_
_entity.id
_entity.type
_entity.pdbx_description
1 polymer ?
#
loop_
_entity_poly.entity_id
_entity_poly.type
_entity_poly.pdbx_seq_one_letter_code
_entity_poly.pdbx_strand_id
1 'polypeptide(L)'
;YSLFDRWVGLCAGEGIDRQINCYSMLPWNNELNYYDAAADRIVEVRANPGTPEFEAMWGPFLRDFEAHLDAKGWLGKCCVAMDERSPETMDAAIGLLRSAAPGLGIAMADNHASYKRYADLDDVCVQIDCRVADEDLARRRRDGLLTTYYVCCSSAFPNTFTFSEPWEAVYMAWFAAACGYDGML
;
A
#
# COMPACT_ATOMS: atom_id res chain seq x y z
N TYR A 1 -17.60 -7.24 -4.33
CA TYR A 1 -16.75 -6.35 -5.18
C TYR A 1 -17.51 -5.18 -5.82
N SER A 2 -18.84 -5.17 -5.86
CA SER A 2 -19.61 -4.15 -6.60
C SER A 2 -19.27 -2.70 -6.28
N LEU A 3 -19.02 -2.36 -5.00
CA LEU A 3 -18.60 -1.01 -4.59
C LEU A 3 -17.16 -0.72 -5.01
N PHE A 4 -16.26 -1.68 -4.83
CA PHE A 4 -14.88 -1.58 -5.29
C PHE A 4 -14.80 -1.34 -6.79
N ASP A 5 -15.49 -2.13 -7.59
CA ASP A 5 -15.53 -2.02 -9.04
C ASP A 5 -16.05 -0.64 -9.50
N ARG A 6 -17.09 -0.14 -8.84
CA ARG A 6 -17.63 1.19 -9.14
C ARG A 6 -16.66 2.29 -8.80
N TRP A 7 -15.95 2.18 -7.69
CA TRP A 7 -14.94 3.15 -7.28
C TRP A 7 -13.76 3.18 -8.25
N VAL A 8 -13.20 2.01 -8.56
CA VAL A 8 -12.11 1.89 -9.55
C VAL A 8 -12.54 2.41 -10.92
N GLY A 9 -13.76 2.07 -11.36
CA GLY A 9 -14.30 2.55 -12.64
C GLY A 9 -14.49 4.07 -12.66
N LEU A 10 -14.93 4.68 -11.56
CA LEU A 10 -15.04 6.13 -11.43
C LEU A 10 -13.65 6.79 -11.52
N CYS A 11 -12.69 6.32 -10.75
CA CYS A 11 -11.33 6.87 -10.77
C CYS A 11 -10.70 6.75 -12.17
N ALA A 12 -10.84 5.59 -12.81
CA ALA A 12 -10.33 5.38 -14.16
C ALA A 12 -11.00 6.31 -15.19
N GLY A 13 -12.30 6.56 -15.06
CA GLY A 13 -13.03 7.49 -15.90
C GLY A 13 -12.55 8.95 -15.80
N GLU A 14 -11.98 9.31 -14.65
CA GLU A 14 -11.37 10.61 -14.38
C GLU A 14 -9.85 10.66 -14.66
N GLY A 15 -9.28 9.59 -15.23
CA GLY A 15 -7.86 9.51 -15.57
C GLY A 15 -6.95 9.07 -14.41
N ILE A 16 -7.52 8.61 -13.29
CA ILE A 16 -6.79 8.04 -12.15
C ILE A 16 -6.79 6.52 -12.30
N ASP A 17 -5.90 5.99 -13.13
CA ASP A 17 -5.96 4.59 -13.56
C ASP A 17 -4.61 3.86 -13.55
N ARG A 18 -3.52 4.53 -13.15
CA ARG A 18 -2.18 3.99 -13.20
C ARG A 18 -1.95 2.88 -12.17
N GLN A 19 -2.42 3.09 -10.95
CA GLN A 19 -2.23 2.16 -9.83
C GLN A 19 -3.46 2.15 -8.91
N ILE A 20 -3.77 0.98 -8.36
CA ILE A 20 -4.85 0.78 -7.39
C ILE A 20 -4.20 0.28 -6.09
N ASN A 21 -4.18 1.12 -5.06
CA ASN A 21 -3.64 0.77 -3.75
C ASN A 21 -4.76 0.40 -2.78
N CYS A 22 -4.78 -0.86 -2.35
CA CYS A 22 -5.77 -1.40 -1.43
C CYS A 22 -5.25 -1.38 0.01
N TYR A 23 -5.52 -0.31 0.76
CA TYR A 23 -5.23 -0.17 2.19
C TYR A 23 -6.34 -0.78 3.05
N SER A 24 -6.06 -1.37 4.16
CA SER A 24 -4.78 -1.90 4.63
C SER A 24 -4.97 -3.36 4.99
N MET A 25 -4.05 -4.23 4.57
CA MET A 25 -4.05 -5.62 5.00
C MET A 25 -3.70 -5.76 6.51
N LEU A 26 -3.01 -4.75 7.05
CA LEU A 26 -2.50 -4.74 8.41
C LEU A 26 -3.01 -3.50 9.18
N PRO A 27 -4.28 -3.45 9.58
CA PRO A 27 -4.76 -2.37 10.43
C PRO A 27 -3.98 -2.34 11.76
N TRP A 28 -3.79 -1.14 12.33
CA TRP A 28 -2.89 -0.92 13.47
C TRP A 28 -3.18 -1.80 14.70
N ASN A 29 -4.45 -2.11 14.94
CA ASN A 29 -4.89 -2.94 16.06
C ASN A 29 -5.08 -4.42 15.68
N ASN A 30 -4.78 -4.81 14.41
CA ASN A 30 -5.08 -6.13 13.84
C ASN A 30 -6.56 -6.52 13.90
N GLU A 31 -7.45 -5.53 13.99
CA GLU A 31 -8.89 -5.72 13.98
C GLU A 31 -9.44 -5.55 12.56
N LEU A 32 -10.19 -6.54 12.12
CA LEU A 32 -10.83 -6.57 10.82
C LEU A 32 -12.32 -6.74 11.00
N ASN A 33 -13.08 -6.01 10.22
CA ASN A 33 -14.53 -6.08 10.23
C ASN A 33 -15.02 -6.62 8.89
N TYR A 34 -15.89 -7.62 8.93
CA TYR A 34 -16.57 -8.12 7.74
C TYR A 34 -18.06 -8.32 8.01
N TYR A 35 -18.85 -8.25 6.95
CA TYR A 35 -20.27 -8.55 7.03
C TYR A 35 -20.50 -10.05 6.81
N ASP A 36 -21.04 -10.72 7.83
CA ASP A 36 -21.46 -12.12 7.74
C ASP A 36 -22.90 -12.17 7.21
N ALA A 37 -23.03 -12.54 5.95
CA ALA A 37 -24.33 -12.60 5.28
C ALA A 37 -25.26 -13.70 5.83
N ALA A 38 -24.70 -14.76 6.42
CA ALA A 38 -25.50 -15.83 7.02
C ALA A 38 -26.07 -15.40 8.40
N ALA A 39 -25.30 -14.63 9.14
CA ALA A 39 -25.68 -14.12 10.45
C ALA A 39 -26.33 -12.73 10.40
N ASP A 40 -26.36 -12.10 9.21
CA ASP A 40 -26.88 -10.74 8.95
C ASP A 40 -26.31 -9.69 9.91
N ARG A 41 -25.00 -9.71 10.12
CA ARG A 41 -24.32 -8.79 11.05
C ARG A 41 -22.88 -8.52 10.65
N ILE A 42 -22.35 -7.41 11.13
CA ILE A 42 -20.91 -7.14 11.11
C ILE A 42 -20.25 -8.00 12.21
N VAL A 43 -19.17 -8.68 11.83
CA VAL A 43 -18.32 -9.46 12.72
C VAL A 43 -16.97 -8.77 12.81
N GLU A 44 -16.51 -8.53 14.02
CA GLU A 44 -15.17 -8.05 14.31
C GLU A 44 -14.27 -9.24 14.65
N VAL A 45 -13.12 -9.31 14.02
CA VAL A 45 -12.10 -10.35 14.25
C VAL A 45 -10.76 -9.69 14.51
N ARG A 46 -10.08 -10.12 15.56
CA ARG A 46 -8.69 -9.77 15.78
C ARG A 46 -7.82 -10.97 15.40
N ALA A 47 -6.98 -10.81 14.38
CA ALA A 47 -6.09 -11.85 13.90
C ALA A 47 -4.68 -11.27 13.67
N ASN A 48 -3.70 -11.84 14.38
CA ASN A 48 -2.32 -11.39 14.25
C ASN A 48 -1.66 -12.06 13.04
N PRO A 49 -0.89 -11.31 12.23
CA PRO A 49 -0.09 -11.87 11.15
C PRO A 49 0.79 -13.05 11.62
N GLY A 50 0.83 -14.11 10.82
CA GLY A 50 1.56 -15.33 11.15
C GLY A 50 0.77 -16.33 12.00
N THR A 51 -0.47 -16.05 12.36
CA THR A 51 -1.34 -17.03 13.04
C THR A 51 -2.25 -17.77 12.05
N PRO A 52 -2.66 -19.02 12.37
CA PRO A 52 -3.59 -19.77 11.53
C PRO A 52 -4.91 -19.03 11.26
N GLU A 53 -5.39 -18.24 12.21
CA GLU A 53 -6.61 -17.44 12.08
C GLU A 53 -6.44 -16.35 11.02
N PHE A 54 -5.29 -15.68 10.99
CA PHE A 54 -4.95 -14.68 9.99
C PHE A 54 -4.88 -15.30 8.59
N GLU A 55 -4.20 -16.44 8.45
CA GLU A 55 -4.09 -17.18 7.20
C GLU A 55 -5.43 -17.69 6.69
N ALA A 56 -6.28 -18.23 7.60
CA ALA A 56 -7.60 -18.74 7.28
C ALA A 56 -8.55 -17.64 6.78
N MET A 57 -8.38 -16.42 7.23
CA MET A 57 -9.18 -15.28 6.82
C MET A 57 -8.66 -14.65 5.51
N TRP A 58 -7.38 -14.30 5.48
CA TRP A 58 -6.81 -13.60 4.33
C TRP A 58 -6.53 -14.49 3.12
N GLY A 59 -6.11 -15.73 3.32
CA GLY A 59 -5.72 -16.62 2.23
C GLY A 59 -6.83 -16.84 1.19
N PRO A 60 -8.05 -17.25 1.58
CA PRO A 60 -9.18 -17.38 0.65
C PRO A 60 -9.56 -16.07 -0.03
N PHE A 61 -9.59 -14.95 0.73
CA PHE A 61 -9.91 -13.65 0.18
C PHE A 61 -8.89 -13.20 -0.88
N LEU A 62 -7.60 -13.33 -0.60
CA LEU A 62 -6.54 -12.93 -1.53
C LEU A 62 -6.61 -13.69 -2.85
N ARG A 63 -6.84 -15.01 -2.80
CA ARG A 63 -7.02 -15.82 -4.02
C ARG A 63 -8.22 -15.40 -4.84
N ASP A 64 -9.35 -15.17 -4.18
CA ASP A 64 -10.58 -14.74 -4.85
C ASP A 64 -10.44 -13.32 -5.41
N PHE A 65 -9.77 -12.43 -4.67
CA PHE A 65 -9.52 -11.07 -5.10
C PHE A 65 -8.56 -11.01 -6.30
N GLU A 66 -7.48 -11.80 -6.29
CA GLU A 66 -6.57 -11.93 -7.44
C GLU A 66 -7.33 -12.36 -8.69
N ALA A 67 -8.16 -13.42 -8.60
CA ALA A 67 -8.96 -13.90 -9.71
C ALA A 67 -9.97 -12.84 -10.20
N HIS A 68 -10.58 -12.09 -9.28
CA HIS A 68 -11.48 -10.99 -9.63
C HIS A 68 -10.75 -9.89 -10.42
N LEU A 69 -9.58 -9.47 -9.93
CA LEU A 69 -8.76 -8.43 -10.57
C LEU A 69 -8.25 -8.88 -11.95
N ASP A 70 -7.86 -10.14 -12.09
CA ASP A 70 -7.45 -10.71 -13.38
C ASP A 70 -8.61 -10.68 -14.38
N ALA A 71 -9.80 -11.11 -13.97
CA ALA A 71 -11.00 -11.05 -14.80
C ALA A 71 -11.39 -9.62 -15.23
N LYS A 72 -11.01 -8.60 -14.43
CA LYS A 72 -11.22 -7.18 -14.75
C LYS A 72 -10.09 -6.56 -15.58
N GLY A 73 -8.98 -7.25 -15.76
CA GLY A 73 -7.76 -6.70 -16.37
C GLY A 73 -7.06 -5.65 -15.50
N TRP A 74 -7.25 -5.73 -14.18
CA TRP A 74 -6.69 -4.77 -13.22
C TRP A 74 -5.53 -5.35 -12.39
N LEU A 75 -5.27 -6.65 -12.46
CA LEU A 75 -4.27 -7.34 -11.64
C LEU A 75 -2.90 -6.67 -11.72
N GLY A 76 -2.41 -6.40 -12.93
CA GLY A 76 -1.07 -5.83 -13.14
C GLY A 76 -0.89 -4.37 -12.67
N LYS A 77 -1.94 -3.74 -12.11
CA LYS A 77 -1.88 -2.39 -11.55
C LYS A 77 -2.43 -2.29 -10.12
N CYS A 78 -2.74 -3.43 -9.51
CA CYS A 78 -3.30 -3.48 -8.17
C CYS A 78 -2.23 -3.92 -7.17
N CYS A 79 -2.09 -3.14 -6.11
CA CYS A 79 -1.23 -3.46 -4.98
C CYS A 79 -2.07 -3.63 -3.71
N VAL A 80 -1.73 -4.64 -2.91
CA VAL A 80 -2.12 -4.68 -1.51
C VAL A 80 -1.20 -3.74 -0.76
N ALA A 81 -1.78 -2.75 -0.11
CA ALA A 81 -1.02 -1.70 0.57
C ALA A 81 -0.97 -1.95 2.07
N MET A 82 0.17 -1.66 2.68
CA MET A 82 0.45 -1.88 4.09
C MET A 82 1.16 -0.67 4.70
N ASP A 83 0.85 -0.42 5.97
CA ASP A 83 1.54 0.60 6.78
C ASP A 83 2.80 0.03 7.44
N GLU A 84 3.55 0.93 8.06
CA GLU A 84 4.76 0.64 8.85
C GLU A 84 4.46 -0.29 10.02
N ARG A 85 4.96 -1.52 9.95
CA ARG A 85 4.80 -2.52 11.01
C ARG A 85 6.16 -3.16 11.32
N SER A 86 6.23 -3.94 12.40
CA SER A 86 7.47 -4.64 12.73
C SER A 86 7.90 -5.60 11.62
N PRO A 87 9.20 -5.86 11.45
CA PRO A 87 9.71 -6.77 10.42
C PRO A 87 9.06 -8.16 10.48
N GLU A 88 8.79 -8.70 11.67
CA GLU A 88 8.17 -10.02 11.85
C GLU A 88 6.72 -10.02 11.33
N THR A 89 5.99 -8.95 11.61
CA THR A 89 4.62 -8.76 11.11
C THR A 89 4.61 -8.68 9.57
N MET A 90 5.55 -7.92 9.01
CA MET A 90 5.68 -7.75 7.56
C MET A 90 6.10 -9.05 6.87
N ASP A 91 7.06 -9.80 7.43
CA ASP A 91 7.47 -11.10 6.90
C ASP A 91 6.29 -12.05 6.77
N ALA A 92 5.46 -12.14 7.81
CA ALA A 92 4.29 -13.01 7.84
C ALA A 92 3.23 -12.58 6.79
N ALA A 93 2.92 -11.28 6.71
CA ALA A 93 1.92 -10.76 5.79
C ALA A 93 2.38 -10.89 4.32
N ILE A 94 3.61 -10.49 4.01
CA ILE A 94 4.19 -10.60 2.67
C ILE A 94 4.31 -12.08 2.27
N GLY A 95 4.73 -12.94 3.18
CA GLY A 95 4.80 -14.39 2.94
C GLY A 95 3.44 -14.98 2.56
N LEU A 96 2.38 -14.60 3.29
CA LEU A 96 1.03 -15.05 2.97
C LEU A 96 0.57 -14.49 1.61
N LEU A 97 0.78 -13.20 1.34
CA LEU A 97 0.38 -12.58 0.09
C LEU A 97 1.04 -13.28 -1.11
N ARG A 98 2.35 -13.47 -1.08
CA ARG A 98 3.08 -14.16 -2.15
C ARG A 98 2.67 -15.61 -2.34
N SER A 99 2.26 -16.30 -1.27
CA SER A 99 1.79 -17.70 -1.36
C SER A 99 0.36 -17.81 -1.85
N ALA A 100 -0.51 -16.87 -1.48
CA ALA A 100 -1.94 -16.95 -1.77
C ALA A 100 -2.33 -16.22 -3.07
N ALA A 101 -1.65 -15.13 -3.41
CA ALA A 101 -1.96 -14.26 -4.56
C ALA A 101 -0.68 -13.65 -5.14
N PRO A 102 0.19 -14.46 -5.79
CA PRO A 102 1.51 -14.03 -6.25
C PRO A 102 1.48 -12.98 -7.36
N GLY A 103 0.36 -12.80 -8.04
CA GLY A 103 0.18 -11.77 -9.08
C GLY A 103 -0.18 -10.40 -8.54
N LEU A 104 -0.49 -10.27 -7.25
CA LEU A 104 -0.77 -8.99 -6.61
C LEU A 104 0.52 -8.25 -6.28
N GLY A 105 0.58 -6.96 -6.65
CA GLY A 105 1.63 -6.06 -6.24
C GLY A 105 1.58 -5.73 -4.75
N ILE A 106 2.68 -5.20 -4.22
CA ILE A 106 2.83 -4.77 -2.83
C ILE A 106 3.22 -3.30 -2.78
N ALA A 107 2.40 -2.49 -2.14
CA ALA A 107 2.72 -1.12 -1.78
C ALA A 107 2.95 -1.01 -0.27
N MET A 108 3.91 -0.19 0.14
CA MET A 108 4.25 -0.05 1.56
C MET A 108 4.58 1.39 1.91
N ALA A 109 3.91 1.94 2.93
CA ALA A 109 4.41 3.11 3.63
C ALA A 109 5.56 2.68 4.54
N ASP A 110 6.70 3.40 4.51
CA ASP A 110 7.94 2.91 5.12
C ASP A 110 8.80 4.03 5.73
N ASN A 111 9.25 3.79 6.95
CA ASN A 111 10.25 4.64 7.64
C ASN A 111 11.49 3.84 8.09
N HIS A 112 11.64 2.58 7.64
CA HIS A 112 12.67 1.63 8.09
C HIS A 112 13.58 1.13 6.96
N ALA A 113 13.52 1.74 5.77
CA ALA A 113 14.23 1.28 4.58
C ALA A 113 13.93 -0.19 4.21
N SER A 114 12.66 -0.60 4.33
CA SER A 114 12.17 -1.96 4.07
C SER A 114 12.44 -2.44 2.64
N TYR A 115 12.62 -1.51 1.69
CA TYR A 115 13.05 -1.80 0.32
C TYR A 115 14.43 -2.50 0.21
N LYS A 116 15.23 -2.47 1.29
CA LYS A 116 16.48 -3.22 1.37
C LYS A 116 16.25 -4.67 1.77
N ARG A 117 15.18 -4.94 2.52
CA ARG A 117 14.78 -6.29 2.95
C ARG A 117 13.90 -6.96 1.91
N TYR A 118 12.99 -6.22 1.31
CA TYR A 118 12.02 -6.69 0.31
C TYR A 118 12.29 -5.96 -1.01
N ALA A 119 13.18 -6.55 -1.82
CA ALA A 119 13.68 -5.88 -3.04
C ALA A 119 12.63 -5.72 -4.13
N ASP A 120 11.52 -6.45 -4.04
CA ASP A 120 10.44 -6.57 -5.02
C ASP A 120 9.13 -5.86 -4.61
N LEU A 121 9.18 -4.91 -3.66
CA LEU A 121 8.04 -4.04 -3.37
C LEU A 121 7.77 -3.16 -4.59
N ASP A 122 6.55 -3.22 -5.12
CA ASP A 122 6.16 -2.46 -6.33
C ASP A 122 6.16 -0.96 -6.09
N ASP A 123 5.64 -0.53 -4.96
CA ASP A 123 5.65 0.88 -4.55
C ASP A 123 6.15 0.99 -3.08
N VAL A 124 7.19 1.76 -2.88
CA VAL A 124 7.68 2.13 -1.55
C VAL A 124 7.46 3.62 -1.34
N CYS A 125 6.58 3.95 -0.40
CA CYS A 125 6.28 5.32 -0.01
C CYS A 125 7.04 5.63 1.28
N VAL A 126 8.16 6.36 1.17
CA VAL A 126 9.00 6.66 2.33
C VAL A 126 8.56 7.93 3.04
N GLN A 127 8.72 7.97 4.38
CA GLN A 127 8.54 9.21 5.12
C GLN A 127 9.55 10.26 4.61
N ILE A 128 9.15 11.50 4.50
CA ILE A 128 9.96 12.59 3.92
C ILE A 128 11.37 12.70 4.52
N ASP A 129 11.52 12.39 5.81
CA ASP A 129 12.81 12.42 6.52
C ASP A 129 13.66 11.15 6.26
N CYS A 130 13.10 10.12 5.61
CA CYS A 130 13.75 8.84 5.30
C CYS A 130 14.22 8.81 3.85
N ARG A 131 15.28 9.53 3.53
CA ARG A 131 15.79 9.61 2.16
C ARG A 131 16.28 8.25 1.65
N VAL A 132 15.81 7.86 0.47
CA VAL A 132 16.32 6.69 -0.25
C VAL A 132 17.65 7.05 -0.92
N ALA A 133 18.66 6.18 -0.80
CA ALA A 133 19.95 6.39 -1.45
C ALA A 133 19.84 6.39 -2.98
N ASP A 134 20.62 7.22 -3.66
CA ASP A 134 20.55 7.41 -5.12
C ASP A 134 20.76 6.09 -5.90
N GLU A 135 21.62 5.21 -5.38
CA GLU A 135 21.86 3.87 -5.93
C GLU A 135 20.65 2.95 -5.83
N ASP A 136 19.92 3.00 -4.70
CA ASP A 136 18.68 2.24 -4.50
C ASP A 136 17.55 2.77 -5.36
N LEU A 137 17.42 4.09 -5.50
CA LEU A 137 16.48 4.72 -6.43
C LEU A 137 16.75 4.30 -7.87
N ALA A 138 18.02 4.36 -8.29
CA ALA A 138 18.43 3.96 -9.64
C ALA A 138 18.15 2.47 -9.91
N ARG A 139 18.37 1.61 -8.90
CA ARG A 139 18.03 0.17 -8.99
C ARG A 139 16.54 -0.02 -9.14
N ARG A 140 15.73 0.53 -8.23
CA ARG A 140 14.26 0.39 -8.23
C ARG A 140 13.66 0.88 -9.56
N ARG A 141 14.14 2.01 -10.08
CA ARG A 141 13.70 2.54 -11.36
C ARG A 141 14.04 1.63 -12.54
N ARG A 142 15.25 1.02 -12.55
CA ARG A 142 15.62 0.03 -13.59
C ARG A 142 14.71 -1.20 -13.55
N ASP A 143 14.29 -1.61 -12.34
CA ASP A 143 13.43 -2.76 -12.11
C ASP A 143 11.93 -2.43 -12.33
N GLY A 144 11.60 -1.18 -12.70
CA GLY A 144 10.23 -0.72 -12.94
C GLY A 144 9.42 -0.46 -11.68
N LEU A 145 10.07 -0.42 -10.50
CA LEU A 145 9.45 -0.23 -9.19
C LEU A 145 9.31 1.26 -8.87
N LEU A 146 8.22 1.62 -8.21
CA LEU A 146 7.92 3.00 -7.83
C LEU A 146 8.51 3.34 -6.47
N THR A 147 8.96 4.58 -6.34
CA THR A 147 9.39 5.17 -5.07
C THR A 147 8.68 6.51 -4.90
N THR A 148 7.81 6.58 -3.93
CA THR A 148 7.07 7.78 -3.57
C THR A 148 7.46 8.24 -2.17
N TYR A 149 6.92 9.36 -1.71
CA TYR A 149 7.10 9.78 -0.33
C TYR A 149 5.81 10.31 0.27
N TYR A 150 5.76 10.39 1.59
CA TYR A 150 4.64 10.97 2.32
C TYR A 150 5.11 11.93 3.40
N VAL A 151 4.19 12.81 3.81
CA VAL A 151 4.29 13.63 5.02
C VAL A 151 3.21 13.21 6.00
N CYS A 152 3.47 13.33 7.30
CA CYS A 152 2.49 12.99 8.32
C CYS A 152 2.54 13.98 9.48
N CYS A 153 1.77 13.72 10.54
CA CYS A 153 1.70 14.61 11.71
C CYS A 153 3.04 14.81 12.43
N SER A 154 4.03 13.94 12.22
CA SER A 154 5.38 14.11 12.76
C SER A 154 6.29 15.02 11.91
N SER A 155 5.91 15.32 10.66
CA SER A 155 6.67 16.19 9.76
C SER A 155 6.22 17.63 9.96
N ALA A 156 7.08 18.46 10.58
CA ALA A 156 6.75 19.86 10.83
C ALA A 156 6.71 20.69 9.53
N PHE A 157 7.53 20.32 8.55
CA PHE A 157 7.72 21.03 7.27
C PHE A 157 8.38 20.10 6.24
N PRO A 158 7.92 20.14 4.96
CA PRO A 158 6.65 20.74 4.50
C PRO A 158 5.44 19.90 4.93
N ASN A 159 4.25 20.49 4.98
CA ASN A 159 3.02 19.75 5.25
C ASN A 159 1.79 20.41 4.61
N THR A 160 0.62 19.77 4.70
CA THR A 160 -0.67 20.26 4.19
C THR A 160 -1.69 20.46 5.31
N PHE A 161 -1.24 20.80 6.52
CA PHE A 161 -2.14 21.16 7.61
C PHE A 161 -2.91 22.45 7.29
N THR A 162 -4.02 22.66 7.95
CA THR A 162 -4.85 23.87 7.78
C THR A 162 -4.09 25.16 8.13
N PHE A 163 -3.02 25.05 8.90
CA PHE A 163 -2.14 26.16 9.27
C PHE A 163 -0.82 26.20 8.48
N SER A 164 -0.57 25.24 7.58
CA SER A 164 0.59 25.25 6.69
C SER A 164 0.48 26.38 5.69
N GLU A 165 1.62 26.97 5.34
CA GLU A 165 1.66 28.00 4.32
C GLU A 165 1.36 27.39 2.93
N PRO A 166 0.57 28.08 2.07
CA PRO A 166 0.16 27.52 0.77
C PRO A 166 1.32 27.08 -0.13
N TRP A 167 2.49 27.69 -0.02
CA TRP A 167 3.67 27.34 -0.80
C TRP A 167 4.30 25.98 -0.38
N GLU A 168 3.99 25.49 0.81
CA GLU A 168 4.47 24.16 1.26
C GLU A 168 3.92 23.06 0.36
N ALA A 169 2.66 23.15 -0.05
CA ALA A 169 2.07 22.20 -0.99
C ALA A 169 2.77 22.20 -2.36
N VAL A 170 3.19 23.39 -2.84
CA VAL A 170 3.98 23.51 -4.08
C VAL A 170 5.37 22.92 -3.88
N TYR A 171 6.00 23.20 -2.74
CA TYR A 171 7.33 22.67 -2.42
C TYR A 171 7.35 21.14 -2.41
N MET A 172 6.29 20.49 -1.95
CA MET A 172 6.19 19.03 -1.92
C MET A 172 6.37 18.41 -3.31
N ALA A 173 5.78 18.99 -4.36
CA ALA A 173 5.97 18.52 -5.73
C ALA A 173 7.42 18.72 -6.21
N TRP A 174 8.04 19.84 -5.86
CA TRP A 174 9.45 20.10 -6.15
C TRP A 174 10.38 19.17 -5.40
N PHE A 175 10.05 18.84 -4.17
CA PHE A 175 10.82 17.89 -3.36
C PHE A 175 10.83 16.50 -4.01
N ALA A 176 9.67 15.99 -4.46
CA ALA A 176 9.60 14.73 -5.19
C ALA A 176 10.54 14.75 -6.42
N ALA A 177 10.44 15.79 -7.24
CA ALA A 177 11.26 15.91 -8.43
C ALA A 177 12.76 16.02 -8.10
N ALA A 178 13.13 16.82 -7.09
CA ALA A 178 14.54 17.02 -6.70
C ALA A 178 15.17 15.76 -6.10
N CYS A 179 14.38 14.94 -5.38
CA CYS A 179 14.83 13.67 -4.83
C CYS A 179 14.77 12.52 -5.85
N GLY A 180 14.18 12.76 -7.02
CA GLY A 180 13.99 11.73 -8.04
C GLY A 180 12.91 10.70 -7.65
N TYR A 181 11.93 11.09 -6.83
CA TYR A 181 10.78 10.26 -6.50
C TYR A 181 9.72 10.31 -7.60
N ASP A 182 8.93 9.26 -7.71
CA ASP A 182 7.88 9.13 -8.73
C ASP A 182 6.60 9.88 -8.37
N GLY A 183 6.46 10.32 -7.12
CA GLY A 183 5.31 11.06 -6.62
C GLY A 183 5.28 11.20 -5.11
N MET A 184 4.11 11.56 -4.60
CA MET A 184 3.81 11.70 -3.19
C MET A 184 2.44 11.10 -2.88
N LEU A 185 2.26 10.60 -1.65
CA LEU A 185 1.00 10.11 -1.10
C LEU A 185 0.32 11.22 -0.28
#